data_86c2a06535262e949e53a8f616265422
#
_entry.id   86c2a06535262e949e53a8f616265422
#
_cell.length_a   1.000
_cell.length_b   1.000
_cell.length_c   1.000
_cell.angle_alpha   90.00
_cell.angle_beta   90.00
_cell.angle_gamma   90.00
#
_symmetry.space_group_name_H-M   'P 1'
#
loop_
_entity.id
_entity.type
_entity.pdbx_description
1 polymer ?
#
loop_
_entity_poly.entity_id
_entity_poly.type
_entity_poly.pdbx_seq_one_letter_code
_entity_poly.pdbx_strand_id
1 'polypeptide(L)'
;DRPSIIIANTIKGNGIKHMTNNPQWHGKAPPRKHTPLLLEELENECLIAPSIIAGEPENYEDKIRKAERGGADMIHLDIMDGKFVQNKTMTAETIKKLRHVTSLPFDAHLMIEKPVGHIDKYIDARCDIVTVHAETCNENEFLEIAEKLLKNGISPGLAINPPTDLPSWFYSHLDKIDVLIVMSVNPGFSGQQFLPEVLQKMTVLNRKLGEHGFKGYIEADGGIDSMTLQQVYDAGAKIVVAGNAVYGSSDIHGAIIQLKHKANVALEKRLLFHSTSLDIRQDWIKARRHILIPLANELGIEEELHAIK
;
A
#
# COMPACT_ATOMS: atom_id res chain seq x y z
N ASP A 1 -8.31 -37.18 -20.67
CA ASP A 1 -7.38 -36.06 -20.54
C ASP A 1 -7.40 -35.23 -21.81
N ARG A 2 -7.92 -33.99 -21.76
CA ARG A 2 -7.84 -33.06 -22.87
C ARG A 2 -6.61 -32.16 -22.68
N PRO A 3 -5.79 -31.91 -23.68
CA PRO A 3 -4.71 -30.95 -23.56
C PRO A 3 -5.26 -29.58 -23.26
N SER A 4 -4.77 -28.94 -22.21
CA SER A 4 -5.12 -27.59 -21.81
C SER A 4 -4.02 -26.63 -22.22
N ILE A 5 -4.38 -25.52 -22.87
CA ILE A 5 -3.46 -24.43 -23.20
C ILE A 5 -3.73 -23.29 -22.22
N ILE A 6 -2.72 -22.91 -21.46
CA ILE A 6 -2.76 -21.71 -20.61
C ILE A 6 -2.17 -20.55 -21.40
N ILE A 7 -2.98 -19.54 -21.71
CA ILE A 7 -2.52 -18.29 -22.31
C ILE A 7 -2.30 -17.30 -21.16
N ALA A 8 -1.04 -16.99 -20.87
CA ALA A 8 -0.68 -15.98 -19.89
C ALA A 8 -0.43 -14.64 -20.60
N ASN A 9 -1.25 -13.65 -20.33
CA ASN A 9 -0.97 -12.27 -20.72
C ASN A 9 0.02 -11.67 -19.73
N THR A 10 1.29 -11.61 -20.11
CA THR A 10 2.35 -11.07 -19.27
C THR A 10 2.93 -9.80 -19.86
N ILE A 11 3.26 -8.84 -18.98
CA ILE A 11 4.04 -7.68 -19.34
C ILE A 11 5.50 -7.97 -19.03
N LYS A 12 6.36 -7.87 -20.04
CA LYS A 12 7.78 -8.13 -19.90
C LYS A 12 8.43 -7.14 -18.96
N GLY A 13 9.19 -7.63 -17.97
CA GLY A 13 9.85 -6.80 -16.95
C GLY A 13 8.87 -6.21 -15.94
N ASN A 14 7.66 -6.74 -15.83
CA ASN A 14 6.69 -6.30 -14.82
C ASN A 14 7.27 -6.39 -13.42
N GLY A 15 6.98 -5.40 -12.59
CA GLY A 15 7.53 -5.23 -11.24
C GLY A 15 8.78 -4.34 -11.16
N ILE A 16 9.47 -4.10 -12.26
CA ILE A 16 10.57 -3.13 -12.36
C ILE A 16 10.31 -2.22 -13.55
N LYS A 17 9.89 -0.99 -13.30
CA LYS A 17 9.46 -0.03 -14.35
C LYS A 17 10.55 0.25 -15.37
N HIS A 18 11.81 0.31 -14.93
CA HIS A 18 12.97 0.46 -15.79
C HIS A 18 13.09 -0.65 -16.84
N MET A 19 12.57 -1.84 -16.55
CA MET A 19 12.62 -3.02 -17.42
C MET A 19 11.30 -3.26 -18.15
N THR A 20 10.19 -2.70 -17.69
CA THR A 20 8.85 -2.95 -18.21
C THR A 20 8.75 -2.50 -19.67
N ASN A 21 8.32 -3.41 -20.56
CA ASN A 21 8.20 -3.19 -22.01
C ASN A 21 9.45 -2.63 -22.70
N ASN A 22 10.63 -2.77 -22.09
CA ASN A 22 11.88 -2.26 -22.66
C ASN A 22 12.63 -3.37 -23.39
N PRO A 23 12.76 -3.30 -24.74
CA PRO A 23 13.42 -4.35 -25.54
C PRO A 23 14.89 -4.56 -25.20
N GLN A 24 15.57 -3.57 -24.62
CA GLN A 24 16.99 -3.66 -24.24
C GLN A 24 17.25 -4.73 -23.19
N TRP A 25 16.23 -5.07 -22.38
CA TRP A 25 16.31 -6.09 -21.33
C TRP A 25 15.82 -7.46 -21.77
N HIS A 26 15.58 -7.67 -23.07
CA HIS A 26 15.16 -8.97 -23.59
C HIS A 26 16.29 -10.00 -23.50
N GLY A 27 16.12 -10.98 -22.60
CA GLY A 27 17.09 -12.04 -22.42
C GLY A 27 18.44 -11.60 -21.83
N LYS A 28 18.51 -10.44 -21.19
CA LYS A 28 19.70 -9.90 -20.54
C LYS A 28 19.41 -9.53 -19.10
N ALA A 29 20.33 -9.86 -18.20
CA ALA A 29 20.31 -9.34 -16.85
C ALA A 29 20.74 -7.87 -16.85
N PRO A 30 20.18 -7.01 -15.96
CA PRO A 30 20.64 -5.65 -15.82
C PRO A 30 22.12 -5.62 -15.39
N PRO A 31 22.92 -4.65 -15.91
CA PRO A 31 24.28 -4.47 -15.46
C PRO A 31 24.33 -4.26 -13.95
N ARG A 32 25.33 -4.82 -13.28
CA ARG A 32 25.48 -4.73 -11.81
C ARG A 32 25.43 -3.29 -11.29
N LYS A 33 25.92 -2.32 -12.08
CA LYS A 33 25.86 -0.89 -11.72
C LYS A 33 24.43 -0.34 -11.58
N HIS A 34 23.42 -0.97 -12.24
CA HIS A 34 22.02 -0.56 -12.16
C HIS A 34 21.28 -1.23 -11.00
N THR A 35 21.84 -2.28 -10.40
CA THR A 35 21.17 -3.04 -9.33
C THR A 35 20.73 -2.16 -8.16
N PRO A 36 21.55 -1.21 -7.63
CA PRO A 36 21.09 -0.35 -6.53
C PRO A 36 19.86 0.46 -6.87
N LEU A 37 19.79 1.05 -8.08
CA LEU A 37 18.63 1.82 -8.51
C LEU A 37 17.38 0.96 -8.68
N LEU A 38 17.53 -0.25 -9.23
CA LEU A 38 16.41 -1.18 -9.40
C LEU A 38 15.85 -1.66 -8.07
N LEU A 39 16.73 -1.89 -7.07
CA LEU A 39 16.32 -2.18 -5.71
C LEU A 39 15.61 -0.98 -5.07
N GLU A 40 16.16 0.23 -5.22
CA GLU A 40 15.54 1.46 -4.74
C GLU A 40 14.16 1.69 -5.38
N GLU A 41 13.99 1.36 -6.66
CA GLU A 41 12.69 1.41 -7.37
C GLU A 41 11.68 0.45 -6.69
N LEU A 42 12.06 -0.79 -6.44
CA LEU A 42 11.20 -1.78 -5.79
C LEU A 42 10.88 -1.41 -4.34
N GLU A 43 11.87 -0.96 -3.57
CA GLU A 43 11.72 -0.59 -2.16
C GLU A 43 10.85 0.67 -1.97
N ASN A 44 10.72 1.50 -3.00
CA ASN A 44 9.96 2.75 -2.94
C ASN A 44 8.66 2.71 -3.74
N GLU A 45 8.23 1.58 -4.27
CA GLU A 45 6.92 1.46 -4.92
C GLU A 45 5.79 1.82 -3.95
N CYS A 46 4.80 2.56 -4.46
CA CYS A 46 3.58 2.88 -3.71
C CYS A 46 2.47 1.90 -4.13
N LEU A 47 2.00 1.12 -3.17
CA LEU A 47 0.98 0.10 -3.37
C LEU A 47 -0.42 0.68 -3.14
N ILE A 48 -1.34 0.34 -4.01
CA ILE A 48 -2.74 0.80 -3.94
C ILE A 48 -3.63 -0.31 -3.38
N ALA A 49 -4.26 -0.04 -2.25
CA ALA A 49 -5.16 -0.92 -1.52
C ALA A 49 -6.60 -0.37 -1.53
N PRO A 50 -7.45 -0.71 -2.51
CA PRO A 50 -8.84 -0.26 -2.49
C PRO A 50 -9.62 -0.87 -1.33
N SER A 51 -10.26 -0.01 -0.49
CA SER A 51 -11.14 -0.46 0.60
C SER A 51 -12.54 -0.75 0.09
N ILE A 52 -12.94 -2.03 0.09
CA ILE A 52 -14.20 -2.48 -0.52
C ILE A 52 -15.47 -2.11 0.26
N ILE A 53 -15.35 -1.56 1.48
CA ILE A 53 -16.53 -1.08 2.22
C ILE A 53 -17.08 0.24 1.68
N ALA A 54 -16.28 1.00 0.93
CA ALA A 54 -16.71 2.26 0.34
C ALA A 54 -17.68 2.05 -0.83
N GLY A 55 -18.52 3.06 -1.09
CA GLY A 55 -19.55 3.01 -2.13
C GLY A 55 -20.76 2.16 -1.72
N GLU A 56 -21.58 1.75 -2.69
CA GLU A 56 -22.78 0.93 -2.45
C GLU A 56 -22.43 -0.39 -1.75
N PRO A 57 -23.17 -0.80 -0.71
CA PRO A 57 -22.81 -1.95 0.13
C PRO A 57 -22.95 -3.31 -0.58
N GLU A 58 -23.43 -3.33 -1.80
CA GLU A 58 -23.73 -4.56 -2.53
C GLU A 58 -22.57 -5.00 -3.42
N ASN A 59 -22.37 -6.31 -3.48
CA ASN A 59 -21.48 -7.00 -4.41
C ASN A 59 -19.97 -6.78 -4.19
N TYR A 60 -19.47 -7.19 -3.03
CA TYR A 60 -18.02 -7.22 -2.75
C TYR A 60 -17.20 -8.00 -3.81
N GLU A 61 -17.76 -9.10 -4.37
CA GLU A 61 -17.07 -9.85 -5.43
C GLU A 61 -16.82 -9.00 -6.67
N ASP A 62 -17.83 -8.25 -7.14
CA ASP A 62 -17.69 -7.38 -8.31
C ASP A 62 -16.68 -6.24 -8.04
N LYS A 63 -16.71 -5.66 -6.83
CA LYS A 63 -15.73 -4.64 -6.40
C LYS A 63 -14.31 -5.18 -6.44
N ILE A 64 -14.07 -6.37 -5.89
CA ILE A 64 -12.76 -7.03 -5.91
C ILE A 64 -12.30 -7.27 -7.34
N ARG A 65 -13.17 -7.85 -8.21
CA ARG A 65 -12.83 -8.13 -9.62
C ARG A 65 -12.52 -6.85 -10.40
N LYS A 66 -13.25 -5.76 -10.14
CA LYS A 66 -12.99 -4.45 -10.77
C LYS A 66 -11.68 -3.84 -10.27
N ALA A 67 -11.38 -3.97 -8.98
CA ALA A 67 -10.12 -3.51 -8.39
C ALA A 67 -8.93 -4.28 -8.98
N GLU A 68 -8.99 -5.60 -9.04
CA GLU A 68 -7.95 -6.44 -9.64
C GLU A 68 -7.71 -6.10 -11.11
N ARG A 69 -8.78 -5.93 -11.89
CA ARG A 69 -8.65 -5.49 -13.30
C ARG A 69 -8.08 -4.09 -13.44
N GLY A 70 -8.32 -3.20 -12.48
CA GLY A 70 -7.74 -1.85 -12.43
C GLY A 70 -6.25 -1.85 -12.07
N GLY A 71 -5.69 -2.99 -11.63
CA GLY A 71 -4.29 -3.11 -11.25
C GLY A 71 -4.04 -2.75 -9.78
N ALA A 72 -5.04 -2.92 -8.90
CA ALA A 72 -4.83 -2.86 -7.45
C ALA A 72 -3.75 -3.85 -7.02
N ASP A 73 -2.99 -3.51 -5.98
CA ASP A 73 -1.91 -4.36 -5.47
C ASP A 73 -2.40 -5.30 -4.37
N MET A 74 -3.44 -4.92 -3.64
CA MET A 74 -4.11 -5.69 -2.60
C MET A 74 -5.56 -5.22 -2.44
N ILE A 75 -6.32 -5.89 -1.60
CA ILE A 75 -7.69 -5.52 -1.22
C ILE A 75 -7.73 -5.19 0.25
N HIS A 76 -8.08 -3.96 0.60
CA HIS A 76 -8.24 -3.54 1.99
C HIS A 76 -9.64 -3.86 2.50
N LEU A 77 -9.69 -4.46 3.69
CA LEU A 77 -10.89 -4.97 4.32
C LEU A 77 -11.05 -4.32 5.69
N ASP A 78 -11.93 -3.33 5.80
CA ASP A 78 -12.26 -2.69 7.07
C ASP A 78 -13.27 -3.50 7.86
N ILE A 79 -12.85 -4.09 8.97
CA ILE A 79 -13.68 -4.91 9.86
C ILE A 79 -14.05 -4.13 11.10
N MET A 80 -15.34 -3.87 11.29
CA MET A 80 -15.88 -3.07 12.37
C MET A 80 -16.91 -3.88 13.16
N ASP A 81 -16.82 -3.86 14.49
CA ASP A 81 -17.68 -4.66 15.37
C ASP A 81 -18.84 -3.88 16.02
N GLY A 82 -18.90 -2.56 15.82
CA GLY A 82 -19.89 -1.69 16.45
C GLY A 82 -19.62 -1.40 17.93
N LYS A 83 -18.39 -1.66 18.40
CA LYS A 83 -17.96 -1.41 19.79
C LYS A 83 -16.76 -0.47 19.83
N PHE A 84 -15.66 -0.82 19.17
CA PHE A 84 -14.51 0.08 19.01
C PHE A 84 -14.88 1.31 18.18
N VAL A 85 -15.65 1.10 17.10
CA VAL A 85 -16.30 2.14 16.31
C VAL A 85 -17.79 1.88 16.25
N GLN A 86 -18.60 2.90 15.97
CA GLN A 86 -20.08 2.78 16.00
C GLN A 86 -20.63 1.90 14.86
N ASN A 87 -19.91 1.81 13.73
CA ASN A 87 -20.35 1.09 12.56
C ASN A 87 -20.05 -0.41 12.67
N LYS A 88 -20.77 -1.20 11.88
CA LYS A 88 -20.51 -2.63 11.66
C LYS A 88 -20.33 -2.87 10.16
N THR A 89 -19.35 -3.69 9.82
CA THR A 89 -19.07 -4.04 8.45
C THR A 89 -19.06 -5.57 8.26
N MET A 90 -18.17 -6.08 7.43
CA MET A 90 -18.07 -7.50 7.10
C MET A 90 -17.53 -8.35 8.26
N THR A 91 -17.86 -9.63 8.21
CA THR A 91 -17.36 -10.64 9.16
C THR A 91 -16.24 -11.48 8.53
N ALA A 92 -15.48 -12.19 9.36
CA ALA A 92 -14.46 -13.14 8.89
C ALA A 92 -15.07 -14.23 7.97
N GLU A 93 -16.30 -14.65 8.21
CA GLU A 93 -17.01 -15.60 7.34
C GLU A 93 -17.29 -15.02 5.96
N THR A 94 -17.61 -13.73 5.89
CA THR A 94 -17.75 -13.00 4.61
C THR A 94 -16.42 -12.97 3.87
N ILE A 95 -15.32 -12.61 4.55
CA ILE A 95 -13.97 -12.57 3.98
C ILE A 95 -13.57 -13.96 3.46
N LYS A 96 -13.79 -15.01 4.25
CA LYS A 96 -13.52 -16.40 3.85
C LYS A 96 -14.24 -16.78 2.55
N LYS A 97 -15.48 -16.35 2.37
CA LYS A 97 -16.23 -16.55 1.11
C LYS A 97 -15.65 -15.76 -0.05
N LEU A 98 -15.10 -14.57 0.20
CA LEU A 98 -14.51 -13.72 -0.84
C LEU A 98 -13.11 -14.18 -1.28
N ARG A 99 -12.41 -14.99 -0.48
CA ARG A 99 -11.03 -15.39 -0.77
C ARG A 99 -10.83 -16.09 -2.12
N HIS A 100 -11.84 -16.76 -2.65
CA HIS A 100 -11.75 -17.42 -3.95
C HIS A 100 -11.93 -16.48 -5.15
N VAL A 101 -12.29 -15.22 -4.92
CA VAL A 101 -12.62 -14.23 -5.97
C VAL A 101 -11.37 -13.70 -6.65
N THR A 102 -10.26 -13.58 -5.91
CA THR A 102 -9.00 -12.99 -6.37
C THR A 102 -7.80 -13.67 -5.74
N SER A 103 -6.63 -13.56 -6.38
CA SER A 103 -5.34 -13.91 -5.79
C SER A 103 -4.62 -12.73 -5.12
N LEU A 104 -5.16 -11.52 -5.21
CA LEU A 104 -4.57 -10.35 -4.55
C LEU A 104 -4.53 -10.55 -3.03
N PRO A 105 -3.50 -10.04 -2.35
CA PRO A 105 -3.45 -10.05 -0.89
C PRO A 105 -4.69 -9.41 -0.26
N PHE A 106 -5.19 -10.01 0.82
CA PHE A 106 -6.22 -9.45 1.68
C PHE A 106 -5.56 -8.80 2.89
N ASP A 107 -5.72 -7.50 2.99
CA ASP A 107 -5.26 -6.67 4.09
C ASP A 107 -6.44 -6.37 5.03
N ALA A 108 -6.47 -7.07 6.16
CA ALA A 108 -7.58 -7.04 7.11
C ALA A 108 -7.30 -6.06 8.26
N HIS A 109 -7.96 -4.93 8.24
CA HIS A 109 -7.88 -3.88 9.25
C HIS A 109 -8.96 -4.06 10.31
N LEU A 110 -8.57 -4.47 11.51
CA LEU A 110 -9.48 -4.82 12.60
C LEU A 110 -9.77 -3.63 13.51
N MET A 111 -10.84 -2.94 13.24
CA MET A 111 -11.45 -1.93 14.12
C MET A 111 -12.42 -2.58 15.09
N ILE A 112 -11.89 -3.46 15.96
CA ILE A 112 -12.70 -4.27 16.90
C ILE A 112 -12.16 -4.18 18.32
N GLU A 113 -13.06 -4.34 19.29
CA GLU A 113 -12.68 -4.47 20.69
C GLU A 113 -12.07 -5.86 20.94
N LYS A 114 -10.97 -5.93 21.72
CA LYS A 114 -10.31 -7.18 22.14
C LYS A 114 -9.96 -8.14 20.97
N PRO A 115 -9.14 -7.71 20.01
CA PRO A 115 -8.84 -8.48 18.80
C PRO A 115 -8.20 -9.85 19.09
N VAL A 116 -7.46 -10.01 20.20
CA VAL A 116 -6.76 -11.25 20.57
C VAL A 116 -7.67 -12.49 20.52
N GLY A 117 -8.93 -12.37 20.96
CA GLY A 117 -9.91 -13.47 20.93
C GLY A 117 -10.50 -13.79 19.55
N HIS A 118 -10.12 -13.05 18.51
CA HIS A 118 -10.74 -13.15 17.18
C HIS A 118 -9.79 -13.54 16.04
N ILE A 119 -8.48 -13.55 16.29
CA ILE A 119 -7.42 -13.71 15.26
C ILE A 119 -7.57 -15.01 14.45
N ASP A 120 -7.93 -16.13 15.08
CA ASP A 120 -8.10 -17.41 14.39
C ASP A 120 -9.08 -17.35 13.23
N LYS A 121 -10.11 -16.53 13.32
CA LYS A 121 -11.12 -16.37 12.27
C LYS A 121 -10.53 -15.73 11.02
N TYR A 122 -9.58 -14.81 11.15
CA TYR A 122 -8.92 -14.13 10.03
C TYR A 122 -7.80 -14.98 9.44
N ILE A 123 -7.13 -15.81 10.27
CA ILE A 123 -6.23 -16.87 9.79
C ILE A 123 -7.03 -17.86 8.93
N ASP A 124 -8.17 -18.34 9.43
CA ASP A 124 -9.05 -19.26 8.69
C ASP A 124 -9.64 -18.62 7.41
N ALA A 125 -9.84 -17.31 7.42
CA ALA A 125 -10.28 -16.54 6.25
C ALA A 125 -9.17 -16.32 5.22
N ARG A 126 -7.91 -16.70 5.53
CA ARG A 126 -6.72 -16.57 4.70
C ARG A 126 -6.44 -15.11 4.33
N CYS A 127 -6.50 -14.22 5.32
CA CYS A 127 -5.95 -12.88 5.18
C CYS A 127 -4.43 -12.96 5.07
N ASP A 128 -3.83 -12.06 4.32
CA ASP A 128 -2.37 -12.01 4.10
C ASP A 128 -1.71 -11.02 5.08
N ILE A 129 -2.45 -9.97 5.45
CA ILE A 129 -2.09 -8.97 6.45
C ILE A 129 -3.24 -8.89 7.45
N VAL A 130 -2.93 -8.79 8.73
CA VAL A 130 -3.93 -8.54 9.79
C VAL A 130 -3.42 -7.45 10.71
N THR A 131 -4.11 -6.32 10.72
CA THR A 131 -3.76 -5.14 11.49
C THR A 131 -4.75 -4.90 12.62
N VAL A 132 -4.25 -4.70 13.83
CA VAL A 132 -5.04 -4.35 15.03
C VAL A 132 -4.70 -2.95 15.51
N HIS A 133 -5.62 -2.28 16.18
CA HIS A 133 -5.41 -0.96 16.74
C HIS A 133 -4.62 -1.01 18.05
N ALA A 134 -3.65 -0.10 18.19
CA ALA A 134 -2.89 0.09 19.43
C ALA A 134 -3.80 0.46 20.63
N GLU A 135 -4.94 1.06 20.36
CA GLU A 135 -5.95 1.44 21.35
C GLU A 135 -6.75 0.24 21.87
N THR A 136 -6.68 -0.92 21.22
CA THR A 136 -7.50 -2.10 21.54
C THR A 136 -6.70 -3.28 22.09
N CYS A 137 -5.37 -3.16 22.19
CA CYS A 137 -4.51 -4.19 22.74
C CYS A 137 -3.32 -3.60 23.50
N ASN A 138 -2.91 -4.26 24.57
CA ASN A 138 -1.65 -3.99 25.26
C ASN A 138 -0.48 -4.76 24.61
N GLU A 139 0.75 -4.54 25.12
CA GLU A 139 1.97 -5.19 24.60
C GLU A 139 1.86 -6.72 24.52
N ASN A 140 1.43 -7.37 25.61
CA ASN A 140 1.36 -8.83 25.67
C ASN A 140 0.31 -9.38 24.70
N GLU A 141 -0.85 -8.73 24.61
CA GLU A 141 -1.91 -9.11 23.67
C GLU A 141 -1.45 -8.93 22.21
N PHE A 142 -0.74 -7.83 21.90
CA PHE A 142 -0.16 -7.63 20.57
C PHE A 142 0.87 -8.71 20.22
N LEU A 143 1.77 -9.03 21.13
CA LEU A 143 2.78 -10.07 20.91
C LEU A 143 2.14 -11.46 20.68
N GLU A 144 1.11 -11.81 21.45
CA GLU A 144 0.35 -13.04 21.22
C GLU A 144 -0.27 -13.08 19.82
N ILE A 145 -0.88 -11.95 19.38
CA ILE A 145 -1.44 -11.80 18.04
C ILE A 145 -0.35 -11.96 16.99
N ALA A 146 0.74 -11.20 17.11
CA ALA A 146 1.82 -11.16 16.11
C ALA A 146 2.48 -12.53 15.96
N GLU A 147 2.80 -13.23 17.05
CA GLU A 147 3.39 -14.56 17.01
C GLU A 147 2.47 -15.58 16.34
N LYS A 148 1.17 -15.48 16.62
CA LYS A 148 0.17 -16.36 16.02
C LYS A 148 0.03 -16.12 14.52
N LEU A 149 0.03 -14.86 14.07
CA LEU A 149 -0.02 -14.47 12.65
C LEU A 149 1.24 -14.94 11.93
N LEU A 150 2.43 -14.61 12.45
CA LEU A 150 3.72 -15.00 11.86
C LEU A 150 3.86 -16.52 11.72
N LYS A 151 3.41 -17.30 12.72
CA LYS A 151 3.40 -18.76 12.66
C LYS A 151 2.56 -19.30 11.49
N ASN A 152 1.56 -18.55 11.06
CA ASN A 152 0.68 -18.90 9.94
C ASN A 152 1.08 -18.21 8.62
N GLY A 153 2.24 -17.51 8.57
CA GLY A 153 2.73 -16.80 7.38
C GLY A 153 1.93 -15.55 7.02
N ILE A 154 1.30 -14.94 8.03
CA ILE A 154 0.48 -13.72 7.88
C ILE A 154 1.25 -12.55 8.47
N SER A 155 1.30 -11.42 7.77
CA SER A 155 1.97 -10.20 8.19
C SER A 155 1.19 -9.48 9.31
N PRO A 156 1.79 -9.26 10.50
CA PRO A 156 1.15 -8.50 11.55
C PRO A 156 1.25 -7.00 11.32
N GLY A 157 0.13 -6.30 11.54
CA GLY A 157 0.08 -4.84 11.51
C GLY A 157 -0.37 -4.23 12.82
N LEU A 158 0.06 -2.98 13.05
CA LEU A 158 -0.45 -2.13 14.13
C LEU A 158 -1.01 -0.85 13.52
N ALA A 159 -2.21 -0.45 13.95
CA ALA A 159 -2.83 0.82 13.54
C ALA A 159 -2.85 1.82 14.69
N ILE A 160 -2.74 3.10 14.37
CA ILE A 160 -2.92 4.20 15.32
C ILE A 160 -3.88 5.25 14.76
N ASN A 161 -4.78 5.73 15.61
CA ASN A 161 -5.68 6.83 15.28
C ASN A 161 -4.94 8.17 15.13
N PRO A 162 -5.55 9.21 14.51
CA PRO A 162 -4.92 10.51 14.34
C PRO A 162 -4.35 11.10 15.64
N PRO A 163 -5.04 11.10 16.79
CA PRO A 163 -4.50 11.65 18.03
C PRO A 163 -3.58 10.68 18.80
N THR A 164 -3.50 9.40 18.43
CA THR A 164 -2.78 8.38 19.20
C THR A 164 -1.31 8.31 18.82
N ASP A 165 -0.41 8.42 19.79
CA ASP A 165 1.02 8.16 19.58
C ASP A 165 1.32 6.66 19.55
N LEU A 166 2.49 6.29 18.98
CA LEU A 166 2.96 4.92 19.07
C LEU A 166 3.18 4.52 20.54
N PRO A 167 2.72 3.32 20.95
CA PRO A 167 2.99 2.83 22.30
C PRO A 167 4.50 2.69 22.53
N SER A 168 4.95 2.92 23.76
CA SER A 168 6.37 2.92 24.11
C SER A 168 7.10 1.62 23.78
N TRP A 169 6.40 0.49 23.83
CA TRP A 169 6.91 -0.84 23.51
C TRP A 169 7.11 -1.08 22.00
N PHE A 170 6.52 -0.26 21.13
CA PHE A 170 6.54 -0.46 19.69
C PHE A 170 7.96 -0.67 19.13
N TYR A 171 8.91 0.20 19.56
CA TYR A 171 10.29 0.15 19.06
C TYR A 171 11.07 -1.08 19.53
N SER A 172 10.60 -1.78 20.56
CA SER A 172 11.21 -3.01 21.07
C SER A 172 10.82 -4.25 20.26
N HIS A 173 9.81 -4.14 19.39
CA HIS A 173 9.21 -5.26 18.66
C HIS A 173 9.07 -5.02 17.16
N LEU A 174 9.97 -4.21 16.58
CA LEU A 174 9.93 -3.89 15.14
C LEU A 174 10.04 -5.13 14.24
N ASP A 175 10.68 -6.19 14.72
CA ASP A 175 10.80 -7.48 14.03
C ASP A 175 9.48 -8.30 14.01
N LYS A 176 8.47 -7.84 14.72
CA LYS A 176 7.13 -8.47 14.80
C LYS A 176 6.05 -7.65 14.09
N ILE A 177 6.44 -6.56 13.42
CA ILE A 177 5.49 -5.62 12.80
C ILE A 177 5.89 -5.41 11.34
N ASP A 178 5.03 -5.86 10.43
CA ASP A 178 5.26 -5.68 8.99
C ASP A 178 4.56 -4.44 8.44
N VAL A 179 3.43 -4.02 9.05
CA VAL A 179 2.64 -2.87 8.61
C VAL A 179 2.32 -1.95 9.78
N LEU A 180 2.54 -0.65 9.61
CA LEU A 180 2.05 0.39 10.50
C LEU A 180 1.01 1.23 9.78
N ILE A 181 -0.29 1.05 10.11
CA ILE A 181 -1.35 1.93 9.62
C ILE A 181 -1.36 3.22 10.42
N VAL A 182 -1.21 4.33 9.73
CA VAL A 182 -1.43 5.67 10.27
C VAL A 182 -2.76 6.18 9.72
N MET A 183 -3.78 6.20 10.58
CA MET A 183 -5.09 6.69 10.20
C MET A 183 -5.01 8.18 9.85
N SER A 184 -5.54 8.54 8.69
CA SER A 184 -5.63 9.93 8.22
C SER A 184 -7.07 10.48 8.27
N VAL A 185 -7.96 9.73 8.91
CA VAL A 185 -9.30 10.11 9.35
C VAL A 185 -9.60 9.43 10.70
N ASN A 186 -10.63 9.84 11.41
CA ASN A 186 -11.12 9.05 12.54
C ASN A 186 -11.76 7.75 12.01
N PRO A 187 -11.40 6.56 12.54
CA PRO A 187 -11.93 5.30 12.04
C PRO A 187 -13.46 5.19 12.23
N GLY A 188 -14.11 4.37 11.38
CA GLY A 188 -15.51 4.02 11.55
C GLY A 188 -16.42 4.34 10.37
N PHE A 189 -16.08 5.24 9.45
CA PHE A 189 -16.90 5.60 8.29
C PHE A 189 -16.03 5.87 7.07
N SER A 190 -16.49 5.44 5.91
CA SER A 190 -15.86 5.79 4.62
C SER A 190 -16.25 7.20 4.16
N GLY A 191 -15.47 7.78 3.25
CA GLY A 191 -15.78 9.08 2.62
C GLY A 191 -15.53 10.30 3.50
N GLN A 192 -14.79 10.17 4.59
CA GLN A 192 -14.37 11.29 5.43
C GLN A 192 -13.28 12.13 4.74
N GLN A 193 -13.22 13.39 5.12
CA GLN A 193 -12.19 14.30 4.65
C GLN A 193 -10.85 13.97 5.30
N PHE A 194 -9.79 13.96 4.50
CA PHE A 194 -8.40 13.79 4.94
C PHE A 194 -8.00 14.83 5.99
N LEU A 195 -7.26 14.41 7.01
CA LEU A 195 -6.74 15.25 8.09
C LEU A 195 -5.29 15.63 7.81
N PRO A 196 -5.00 16.85 7.30
CA PRO A 196 -3.65 17.25 6.88
C PRO A 196 -2.61 17.23 8.02
N GLU A 197 -3.01 17.41 9.26
CA GLU A 197 -2.13 17.36 10.44
C GLU A 197 -1.43 16.01 10.63
N VAL A 198 -1.99 14.93 10.07
CA VAL A 198 -1.40 13.59 10.11
C VAL A 198 -0.12 13.50 9.28
N LEU A 199 0.06 14.35 8.26
CA LEU A 199 1.26 14.36 7.43
C LEU A 199 2.52 14.63 8.24
N GLN A 200 2.48 15.59 9.16
CA GLN A 200 3.62 15.87 10.04
C GLN A 200 3.93 14.68 10.95
N LYS A 201 2.91 14.08 11.54
CA LYS A 201 3.05 12.86 12.35
C LYS A 201 3.70 11.73 11.54
N MET A 202 3.18 11.45 10.34
CA MET A 202 3.69 10.40 9.46
C MET A 202 5.16 10.65 9.07
N THR A 203 5.53 11.89 8.73
CA THR A 203 6.91 12.28 8.42
C THR A 203 7.86 12.03 9.59
N VAL A 204 7.44 12.39 10.81
CA VAL A 204 8.25 12.15 12.03
C VAL A 204 8.38 10.65 12.30
N LEU A 205 7.29 9.90 12.16
CA LEU A 205 7.29 8.45 12.33
C LEU A 205 8.19 7.77 11.29
N ASN A 206 8.08 8.11 10.02
CA ASN A 206 8.89 7.54 8.94
C ASN A 206 10.39 7.73 9.22
N ARG A 207 10.82 8.93 9.65
CA ARG A 207 12.20 9.20 10.02
C ARG A 207 12.64 8.34 11.21
N LYS A 208 11.88 8.33 12.30
CA LYS A 208 12.19 7.55 13.51
C LYS A 208 12.25 6.04 13.23
N LEU A 209 11.32 5.53 12.45
CA LEU A 209 11.28 4.12 12.04
C LEU A 209 12.52 3.73 11.23
N GLY A 210 12.95 4.59 10.31
CA GLY A 210 14.21 4.41 9.57
C GLY A 210 15.43 4.41 10.48
N GLU A 211 15.51 5.34 11.45
CA GLU A 211 16.58 5.41 12.46
C GLU A 211 16.67 4.13 13.32
N HIS A 212 15.54 3.47 13.59
CA HIS A 212 15.47 2.23 14.37
C HIS A 212 15.54 0.95 13.49
N GLY A 213 15.70 1.11 12.17
CA GLY A 213 15.87 -0.02 11.25
C GLY A 213 14.60 -0.81 10.96
N PHE A 214 13.41 -0.19 11.08
CA PHE A 214 12.15 -0.79 10.69
C PHE A 214 12.16 -1.24 9.22
N LYS A 215 11.72 -2.46 8.96
CA LYS A 215 11.69 -3.06 7.62
C LYS A 215 10.30 -3.20 7.03
N GLY A 216 9.27 -2.89 7.81
CA GLY A 216 7.87 -2.91 7.37
C GLY A 216 7.47 -1.66 6.61
N TYR A 217 6.19 -1.57 6.33
CA TYR A 217 5.59 -0.49 5.54
C TYR A 217 4.76 0.44 6.41
N ILE A 218 4.80 1.73 6.11
CA ILE A 218 3.79 2.67 6.60
C ILE A 218 2.64 2.64 5.59
N GLU A 219 1.44 2.45 6.11
CA GLU A 219 0.20 2.51 5.36
C GLU A 219 -0.62 3.73 5.79
N ALA A 220 -1.17 4.46 4.82
CA ALA A 220 -2.06 5.59 5.06
C ALA A 220 -3.49 5.18 4.77
N ASP A 221 -4.38 5.30 5.76
CA ASP A 221 -5.79 4.96 5.63
C ASP A 221 -6.69 6.13 6.02
N GLY A 222 -7.51 6.56 5.05
CA GLY A 222 -8.54 7.56 5.20
C GLY A 222 -8.37 8.79 4.32
N GLY A 223 -9.39 9.11 3.53
CA GLY A 223 -9.43 10.31 2.70
C GLY A 223 -8.41 10.37 1.56
N ILE A 224 -7.92 9.21 1.13
CA ILE A 224 -6.92 9.13 0.05
C ILE A 224 -7.59 9.23 -1.31
N ASP A 225 -7.10 10.17 -2.11
CA ASP A 225 -7.48 10.42 -3.50
C ASP A 225 -6.24 10.82 -4.34
N SER A 226 -6.45 11.25 -5.58
CA SER A 226 -5.35 11.67 -6.48
C SER A 226 -4.59 12.92 -6.01
N MET A 227 -5.14 13.71 -5.08
CA MET A 227 -4.50 14.92 -4.53
C MET A 227 -3.72 14.60 -3.24
N THR A 228 -4.30 13.78 -2.36
CA THR A 228 -3.71 13.45 -1.05
C THR A 228 -2.67 12.34 -1.15
N LEU A 229 -2.76 11.44 -2.16
CA LEU A 229 -1.82 10.34 -2.35
C LEU A 229 -0.36 10.80 -2.38
N GLN A 230 -0.04 11.85 -3.16
CA GLN A 230 1.32 12.38 -3.24
C GLN A 230 1.81 12.85 -1.87
N GLN A 231 0.96 13.51 -1.10
CA GLN A 231 1.30 14.08 0.21
C GLN A 231 1.65 12.97 1.22
N VAL A 232 0.84 11.91 1.30
CA VAL A 232 1.10 10.79 2.21
C VAL A 232 2.31 9.95 1.76
N TYR A 233 2.53 9.81 0.46
CA TYR A 233 3.73 9.15 -0.08
C TYR A 233 5.00 9.93 0.28
N ASP A 234 5.01 11.26 0.10
CA ASP A 234 6.13 12.12 0.48
C ASP A 234 6.37 12.09 1.99
N ALA A 235 5.32 11.92 2.79
CA ALA A 235 5.42 11.74 4.24
C ALA A 235 5.92 10.34 4.67
N GLY A 236 6.03 9.38 3.75
CA GLY A 236 6.63 8.06 3.98
C GLY A 236 5.72 6.87 3.82
N ALA A 237 4.42 7.05 3.50
CA ALA A 237 3.54 5.93 3.21
C ALA A 237 3.98 5.17 1.95
N LYS A 238 3.92 3.84 2.02
CA LYS A 238 4.20 2.93 0.90
C LYS A 238 2.96 2.15 0.47
N ILE A 239 1.97 2.08 1.34
CA ILE A 239 0.65 1.51 1.05
C ILE A 239 -0.36 2.64 1.25
N VAL A 240 -1.29 2.80 0.33
CA VAL A 240 -2.37 3.80 0.44
C VAL A 240 -3.72 3.13 0.26
N VAL A 241 -4.59 3.36 1.25
CA VAL A 241 -5.96 2.84 1.24
C VAL A 241 -6.89 3.86 0.61
N ALA A 242 -7.49 3.49 -0.52
CA ALA A 242 -8.41 4.34 -1.25
C ALA A 242 -9.82 3.73 -1.30
N GLY A 243 -10.74 4.31 -0.56
CA GLY A 243 -12.15 3.87 -0.53
C GLY A 243 -13.01 4.64 -1.53
N ASN A 244 -13.49 5.79 -1.12
CA ASN A 244 -14.44 6.61 -1.89
C ASN A 244 -13.87 7.11 -3.23
N ALA A 245 -12.57 7.39 -3.31
CA ALA A 245 -11.92 7.78 -4.57
C ALA A 245 -11.99 6.69 -5.64
N VAL A 246 -12.12 5.42 -5.24
CA VAL A 246 -12.26 4.26 -6.14
C VAL A 246 -13.73 3.89 -6.33
N TYR A 247 -14.42 3.53 -5.25
CA TYR A 247 -15.77 2.96 -5.32
C TYR A 247 -16.90 4.01 -5.36
N GLY A 248 -16.59 5.28 -5.12
CA GLY A 248 -17.48 6.40 -5.42
C GLY A 248 -17.44 6.85 -6.90
N SER A 249 -16.49 6.32 -7.68
CA SER A 249 -16.38 6.59 -9.11
C SER A 249 -17.31 5.67 -9.91
N SER A 250 -17.90 6.22 -10.98
CA SER A 250 -18.63 5.42 -11.99
C SER A 250 -17.69 4.50 -12.79
N ASP A 251 -16.40 4.82 -12.86
CA ASP A 251 -15.34 4.03 -13.49
C ASP A 251 -14.29 3.63 -12.45
N ILE A 252 -14.52 2.52 -11.75
CA ILE A 252 -13.61 1.96 -10.75
C ILE A 252 -12.24 1.62 -11.35
N HIS A 253 -12.24 1.05 -12.58
CA HIS A 253 -11.01 0.69 -13.27
C HIS A 253 -10.15 1.93 -13.58
N GLY A 254 -10.76 2.96 -14.18
CA GLY A 254 -10.08 4.22 -14.47
C GLY A 254 -9.61 4.95 -13.21
N ALA A 255 -10.38 4.91 -12.12
CA ALA A 255 -9.98 5.51 -10.85
C ALA A 255 -8.70 4.85 -10.27
N ILE A 256 -8.59 3.52 -10.33
CA ILE A 256 -7.38 2.81 -9.87
C ILE A 256 -6.20 3.11 -10.79
N ILE A 257 -6.39 3.11 -12.11
CA ILE A 257 -5.34 3.49 -13.07
C ILE A 257 -4.83 4.91 -12.77
N GLN A 258 -5.72 5.84 -12.47
CA GLN A 258 -5.34 7.21 -12.12
C GLN A 258 -4.50 7.26 -10.83
N LEU A 259 -4.90 6.52 -9.78
CA LEU A 259 -4.11 6.43 -8.54
C LEU A 259 -2.75 5.78 -8.80
N LYS A 260 -2.69 4.69 -9.56
CA LYS A 260 -1.41 4.04 -9.97
C LYS A 260 -0.53 5.01 -10.78
N HIS A 261 -1.12 5.79 -11.66
CA HIS A 261 -0.37 6.82 -12.40
C HIS A 261 0.22 7.86 -11.44
N LYS A 262 -0.56 8.39 -10.50
CA LYS A 262 -0.07 9.35 -9.50
C LYS A 262 1.00 8.75 -8.59
N ALA A 263 0.85 7.50 -8.16
CA ALA A 263 1.87 6.78 -7.39
C ALA A 263 3.18 6.64 -8.19
N ASN A 264 3.08 6.38 -9.50
CA ASN A 264 4.23 6.29 -10.38
C ASN A 264 4.95 7.63 -10.55
N VAL A 265 4.19 8.73 -10.70
CA VAL A 265 4.73 10.09 -10.75
C VAL A 265 5.48 10.42 -9.46
N ALA A 266 4.90 10.08 -8.31
CA ALA A 266 5.52 10.28 -7.01
C ALA A 266 6.84 9.51 -6.85
N LEU A 267 6.86 8.25 -7.26
CA LEU A 267 8.07 7.42 -7.26
C LEU A 267 9.15 7.98 -8.19
N GLU A 268 8.79 8.36 -9.42
CA GLU A 268 9.73 8.93 -10.38
C GLU A 268 10.38 10.22 -9.84
N LYS A 269 9.57 11.09 -9.24
CA LYS A 269 10.05 12.32 -8.58
C LYS A 269 11.04 11.99 -7.47
N ARG A 270 10.73 11.01 -6.61
CA ARG A 270 11.62 10.59 -5.53
C ARG A 270 12.95 10.05 -6.05
N LEU A 271 12.92 9.18 -7.06
CA LEU A 271 14.14 8.62 -7.67
C LEU A 271 15.00 9.69 -8.35
N LEU A 272 14.37 10.70 -9.00
CA LEU A 272 15.07 11.80 -9.63
C LEU A 272 15.83 12.70 -8.62
N PHE A 273 15.20 13.02 -7.49
CA PHE A 273 15.74 14.02 -6.56
C PHE A 273 16.50 13.42 -5.38
N HIS A 274 16.28 12.15 -5.03
CA HIS A 274 16.83 11.53 -3.83
C HIS A 274 17.75 10.34 -4.08
N SER A 275 17.94 9.93 -5.36
CA SER A 275 18.94 8.87 -5.67
C SER A 275 20.34 9.32 -5.32
N THR A 276 21.10 8.44 -4.63
CA THR A 276 22.41 8.73 -4.07
C THR A 276 23.55 8.71 -5.09
N SER A 277 23.34 8.17 -6.31
CA SER A 277 24.36 8.04 -7.34
C SER A 277 24.06 8.85 -8.59
N LEU A 278 24.88 9.89 -8.83
CA LEU A 278 24.75 10.79 -9.98
C LEU A 278 24.86 10.07 -11.34
N ASP A 279 25.81 9.12 -11.46
CA ASP A 279 26.04 8.38 -12.70
C ASP A 279 24.84 7.46 -13.05
N ILE A 280 24.31 6.78 -12.04
CA ILE A 280 23.13 5.90 -12.20
C ILE A 280 21.92 6.75 -12.58
N ARG A 281 21.76 7.92 -11.95
CA ARG A 281 20.69 8.87 -12.27
C ARG A 281 20.75 9.33 -13.73
N GLN A 282 21.93 9.68 -14.24
CA GLN A 282 22.10 10.12 -15.62
C GLN A 282 21.77 9.03 -16.65
N ASP A 283 22.24 7.79 -16.43
CA ASP A 283 21.93 6.66 -17.29
C ASP A 283 20.43 6.34 -17.26
N TRP A 284 19.80 6.45 -16.10
CA TRP A 284 18.37 6.22 -15.91
C TRP A 284 17.51 7.30 -16.61
N ILE A 285 17.88 8.57 -16.48
CA ILE A 285 17.23 9.68 -17.18
C ILE A 285 17.32 9.50 -18.69
N LYS A 286 18.50 9.13 -19.21
CA LYS A 286 18.69 8.87 -20.65
C LYS A 286 17.79 7.75 -21.14
N ALA A 287 17.70 6.65 -20.39
CA ALA A 287 16.87 5.49 -20.75
C ALA A 287 15.37 5.80 -20.76
N ARG A 288 14.92 6.74 -19.92
CA ARG A 288 13.50 7.08 -19.72
C ARG A 288 13.10 8.47 -20.22
N ARG A 289 13.94 9.13 -20.99
CA ARG A 289 13.71 10.50 -21.45
C ARG A 289 12.35 10.71 -22.11
N HIS A 290 11.84 9.71 -22.84
CA HIS A 290 10.54 9.74 -23.50
C HIS A 290 9.35 9.73 -22.52
N ILE A 291 9.56 9.24 -21.29
CA ILE A 291 8.56 9.24 -20.20
C ILE A 291 8.75 10.48 -19.32
N LEU A 292 10.00 10.83 -19.04
CA LEU A 292 10.35 11.90 -18.10
C LEU A 292 10.06 13.29 -18.64
N ILE A 293 10.13 13.52 -19.96
CA ILE A 293 9.82 14.84 -20.54
C ILE A 293 8.36 15.23 -20.31
N PRO A 294 7.35 14.41 -20.64
CA PRO A 294 5.97 14.72 -20.32
C PRO A 294 5.75 14.90 -18.80
N LEU A 295 6.41 14.08 -17.99
CA LEU A 295 6.31 14.13 -16.54
C LEU A 295 6.93 15.39 -15.95
N ALA A 296 8.10 15.82 -16.46
CA ALA A 296 8.76 17.06 -16.07
C ALA A 296 7.87 18.27 -16.34
N ASN A 297 7.18 18.27 -17.49
CA ASN A 297 6.20 19.30 -17.82
C ASN A 297 5.02 19.32 -16.84
N GLU A 298 4.50 18.13 -16.47
CA GLU A 298 3.42 18.00 -15.49
C GLU A 298 3.84 18.49 -14.09
N LEU A 299 5.11 18.29 -13.72
CA LEU A 299 5.67 18.65 -12.40
C LEU A 299 6.27 20.09 -12.37
N GLY A 300 6.42 20.76 -13.53
CA GLY A 300 7.06 22.07 -13.62
C GLY A 300 8.57 22.05 -13.29
N ILE A 301 9.27 20.94 -13.62
CA ILE A 301 10.70 20.72 -13.32
C ILE A 301 11.54 20.52 -14.59
N GLU A 302 11.14 21.13 -15.68
CA GLU A 302 11.80 20.98 -16.99
C GLU A 302 13.24 21.50 -16.97
N GLU A 303 13.49 22.59 -16.24
CA GLU A 303 14.83 23.18 -16.13
C GLU A 303 15.79 22.24 -15.40
N GLU A 304 15.34 21.59 -14.33
CA GLU A 304 16.13 20.62 -13.57
C GLU A 304 16.45 19.38 -14.43
N LEU A 305 15.50 18.91 -15.25
CA LEU A 305 15.72 17.80 -16.17
C LEU A 305 16.70 18.17 -17.28
N HIS A 306 16.71 19.42 -17.75
CA HIS A 306 17.64 19.92 -18.74
C HIS A 306 19.06 20.18 -18.18
N ALA A 307 19.19 20.50 -16.89
CA ALA A 307 20.47 20.71 -16.22
C ALA A 307 21.25 19.40 -16.01
N ILE A 308 20.58 18.24 -16.07
CA ILE A 308 21.19 16.91 -15.96
C ILE A 308 21.58 16.45 -17.38
N LYS A 309 22.69 16.98 -17.88
CA LYS A 309 23.29 16.59 -19.17
C LYS A 309 24.43 15.62 -19.00
#